data_e277d654a881e24e015229bd1f74e2dd
#
_entry.id   e277d654a881e24e015229bd1f74e2dd
#
_cell.length_a   1.000
_cell.length_b   1.000
_cell.length_c   1.000
_cell.angle_alpha   90.00
_cell.angle_beta   90.00
_cell.angle_gamma   90.00
#
_symmetry.space_group_name_H-M   'P 1'
#
loop_
_entity.id
_entity.type
_entity.pdbx_description
1 polymer ?
#
loop_
_entity_poly.entity_id
_entity_poly.type
_entity_poly.pdbx_seq_one_letter_code
_entity_poly.pdbx_strand_id
1 'polypeptide(L)'
;MNSDTVVHRLTAILSSDAVGYSRLLAEDEVETVRTLGAHREHIAGLVSQHRGRVVDSPGDNLLAEFPSALDVARCAVEIQRAIGARNANVPPHRRMEFRIGVHLGDVMVEGDRIYGEGINIAARLERLADPGAVCISAPVWDQVRHKLGLSEEDLGDQALKNIPEPVHVYQIRPTEAAVRPSATRQNPEMVAERALIARPDVSVIVVPTVWIVYVATVFEILFMISPFALYYYAAYGPSLNVLHRSSWTSWLTDFLLPHFSYTSSPLLNALPNLGGPLIALGALLFAVGFIQVYGAKVGSRGLVKGGLYRVARHPQYLGLALVGLGAFLLWPRVLVLVAYVTMLFLYERLAGWEETRCLAKFGDAYREYQRRTGMFLPRPFPRLIPWPPVSERRVLAALVLWLLVVAASVGGGYQLRDYALRRLSAFYTDDMAVLSPARLPTEHLHAALRVATSGGEVRDRIGAAGSGAKLLVYVLPEAWRIADLPLDPPSSAAHASTHRGHYVPFDFDPVRYRVLFTRVRSHDPDANGAAIVKKAYGREPIVVVRVNTQTSLITGVETPPPHVLWGDISTPLF
;
A
#
# COMPACT_ATOMS: atom_id res chain seq x y z
N MET A 1 -34.70 24.00 -10.22
CA MET A 1 -35.18 23.20 -9.08
C MET A 1 -35.65 21.87 -9.65
N ASN A 2 -34.79 20.89 -9.69
CA ASN A 2 -35.17 19.51 -9.90
C ASN A 2 -34.79 18.81 -8.60
N SER A 3 -35.82 18.45 -7.85
CA SER A 3 -35.75 17.57 -6.69
C SER A 3 -35.16 16.25 -7.18
N ASP A 4 -33.97 15.88 -6.70
CA ASP A 4 -33.52 14.49 -6.76
C ASP A 4 -34.57 13.67 -6.00
N THR A 5 -35.46 13.05 -6.75
CA THR A 5 -36.50 12.14 -6.24
C THR A 5 -35.74 10.91 -5.76
N VAL A 6 -35.62 10.79 -4.43
CA VAL A 6 -35.25 9.52 -3.80
C VAL A 6 -36.31 8.52 -4.25
N VAL A 7 -35.88 7.54 -5.05
CA VAL A 7 -36.81 6.53 -5.57
C VAL A 7 -36.92 5.43 -4.52
N HIS A 8 -38.09 5.34 -3.92
CA HIS A 8 -38.45 4.19 -3.09
C HIS A 8 -38.84 3.03 -3.97
N ARG A 9 -38.34 1.86 -3.67
CA ARG A 9 -38.66 0.64 -4.40
C ARG A 9 -38.78 -0.53 -3.45
N LEU A 10 -39.88 -1.29 -3.57
CA LEU A 10 -40.01 -2.57 -2.91
C LEU A 10 -39.10 -3.59 -3.62
N THR A 11 -38.21 -4.20 -2.87
CA THR A 11 -37.25 -5.20 -3.42
C THR A 11 -37.02 -6.33 -2.42
N ALA A 12 -36.69 -7.50 -2.95
CA ALA A 12 -36.28 -8.62 -2.12
C ALA A 12 -34.76 -8.57 -1.91
N ILE A 13 -34.33 -8.72 -0.67
CA ILE A 13 -32.98 -8.49 -0.21
C ILE A 13 -32.42 -9.79 0.35
N LEU A 14 -31.19 -10.14 -0.03
CA LEU A 14 -30.43 -11.24 0.52
C LEU A 14 -29.18 -10.68 1.19
N SER A 15 -28.97 -11.04 2.46
CA SER A 15 -27.72 -10.84 3.18
C SER A 15 -27.11 -12.21 3.51
N SER A 16 -25.82 -12.39 3.28
CA SER A 16 -25.10 -13.62 3.64
C SER A 16 -23.77 -13.32 4.29
N ASP A 17 -23.35 -14.15 5.24
CA ASP A 17 -22.14 -14.00 6.05
C ASP A 17 -21.46 -15.38 6.26
N ALA A 18 -20.11 -15.41 6.23
CA ALA A 18 -19.38 -16.64 6.46
C ALA A 18 -19.23 -16.94 7.96
N VAL A 19 -19.65 -18.13 8.38
CA VAL A 19 -19.62 -18.55 9.78
C VAL A 19 -18.17 -18.80 10.24
N GLY A 20 -17.78 -18.15 11.33
CA GLY A 20 -16.47 -18.39 11.94
C GLY A 20 -15.29 -17.93 11.09
N TYR A 21 -15.48 -16.96 10.20
CA TYR A 21 -14.44 -16.44 9.31
C TYR A 21 -13.18 -16.04 10.05
N SER A 22 -13.29 -15.29 11.17
CA SER A 22 -12.12 -14.87 11.96
C SER A 22 -11.34 -16.06 12.55
N ARG A 23 -12.02 -17.17 12.89
CA ARG A 23 -11.35 -18.39 13.35
C ARG A 23 -10.59 -19.07 12.22
N LEU A 24 -11.23 -19.25 11.06
CA LEU A 24 -10.60 -19.81 9.87
C LEU A 24 -9.40 -18.97 9.42
N LEU A 25 -9.53 -17.64 9.47
CA LEU A 25 -8.45 -16.71 9.14
C LEU A 25 -7.25 -16.84 10.10
N ALA A 26 -7.50 -17.06 11.38
CA ALA A 26 -6.44 -17.27 12.38
C ALA A 26 -5.72 -18.62 12.21
N GLU A 27 -6.39 -19.64 11.67
CA GLU A 27 -5.80 -20.96 11.41
C GLU A 27 -4.96 -20.97 10.12
N ASP A 28 -5.47 -20.38 9.03
CA ASP A 28 -4.79 -20.29 7.72
C ASP A 28 -5.35 -19.10 6.93
N GLU A 29 -4.65 -17.97 7.00
CA GLU A 29 -5.08 -16.71 6.39
C GLU A 29 -5.19 -16.83 4.86
N VAL A 30 -4.17 -17.38 4.21
CA VAL A 30 -4.06 -17.43 2.76
C VAL A 30 -5.14 -18.31 2.15
N GLU A 31 -5.33 -19.52 2.69
CA GLU A 31 -6.33 -20.45 2.18
C GLU A 31 -7.75 -19.99 2.51
N THR A 32 -7.96 -19.33 3.66
CA THR A 32 -9.27 -18.80 4.04
C THR A 32 -9.71 -17.68 3.10
N VAL A 33 -8.82 -16.74 2.78
CA VAL A 33 -9.12 -15.65 1.83
C VAL A 33 -9.39 -16.19 0.44
N ARG A 34 -8.61 -17.16 -0.02
CA ARG A 34 -8.79 -17.80 -1.31
C ARG A 34 -10.12 -18.57 -1.40
N THR A 35 -10.47 -19.33 -0.37
CA THR A 35 -11.73 -20.07 -0.27
C THR A 35 -12.93 -19.14 -0.25
N LEU A 36 -12.87 -18.04 0.55
CA LEU A 36 -13.91 -17.02 0.56
C LEU A 36 -14.08 -16.39 -0.82
N GLY A 37 -12.99 -16.04 -1.51
CA GLY A 37 -13.02 -15.49 -2.87
C GLY A 37 -13.74 -16.42 -3.85
N ALA A 38 -13.40 -17.71 -3.84
CA ALA A 38 -14.02 -18.72 -4.69
C ALA A 38 -15.51 -18.94 -4.37
N HIS A 39 -15.92 -18.86 -3.09
CA HIS A 39 -17.33 -18.93 -2.70
C HIS A 39 -18.10 -17.68 -3.13
N ARG A 40 -17.53 -16.49 -2.98
CA ARG A 40 -18.16 -15.23 -3.39
C ARG A 40 -18.39 -15.15 -4.89
N GLU A 41 -17.42 -15.57 -5.69
CA GLU A 41 -17.57 -15.62 -7.15
C GLU A 41 -18.70 -16.56 -7.54
N HIS A 42 -18.78 -17.71 -6.89
CA HIS A 42 -19.85 -18.68 -7.13
C HIS A 42 -21.22 -18.15 -6.70
N ILE A 43 -21.32 -17.53 -5.52
CA ILE A 43 -22.54 -16.90 -5.02
C ILE A 43 -22.99 -15.77 -5.97
N ALA A 44 -22.07 -14.92 -6.42
CA ALA A 44 -22.39 -13.85 -7.37
C ALA A 44 -22.92 -14.39 -8.70
N GLY A 45 -22.35 -15.52 -9.17
CA GLY A 45 -22.86 -16.23 -10.34
C GLY A 45 -24.30 -16.71 -10.16
N LEU A 46 -24.63 -17.32 -9.01
CA LEU A 46 -25.98 -17.78 -8.69
C LEU A 46 -26.96 -16.60 -8.55
N VAL A 47 -26.54 -15.51 -7.90
CA VAL A 47 -27.34 -14.27 -7.80
C VAL A 47 -27.72 -13.76 -9.20
N SER A 48 -26.76 -13.71 -10.12
CA SER A 48 -27.02 -13.27 -11.49
C SER A 48 -27.95 -14.24 -12.26
N GLN A 49 -27.80 -15.55 -12.09
CA GLN A 49 -28.66 -16.56 -12.71
C GLN A 49 -30.13 -16.44 -12.25
N HIS A 50 -30.34 -16.02 -11.00
CA HIS A 50 -31.67 -15.76 -10.45
C HIS A 50 -32.14 -14.31 -10.63
N ARG A 51 -31.60 -13.58 -11.58
CA ARG A 51 -31.97 -12.19 -11.91
C ARG A 51 -31.70 -11.18 -10.78
N GLY A 52 -30.87 -11.56 -9.82
CA GLY A 52 -30.41 -10.68 -8.76
C GLY A 52 -29.19 -9.86 -9.17
N ARG A 53 -28.87 -8.88 -8.35
CA ARG A 53 -27.67 -8.06 -8.46
C ARG A 53 -26.97 -7.99 -7.10
N VAL A 54 -25.68 -8.28 -7.07
CA VAL A 54 -24.84 -8.02 -5.89
C VAL A 54 -24.69 -6.51 -5.74
N VAL A 55 -25.05 -5.99 -4.57
CA VAL A 55 -25.04 -4.56 -4.25
C VAL A 55 -23.77 -4.18 -3.52
N ASP A 56 -23.37 -5.01 -2.55
CA ASP A 56 -22.17 -4.78 -1.75
C ASP A 56 -21.62 -6.12 -1.23
N SER A 57 -20.31 -6.16 -0.96
CA SER A 57 -19.64 -7.37 -0.48
C SER A 57 -18.44 -7.02 0.41
N PRO A 58 -18.67 -6.36 1.58
CA PRO A 58 -17.60 -6.00 2.50
C PRO A 58 -17.18 -7.19 3.38
N GLY A 59 -15.85 -7.36 3.58
CA GLY A 59 -15.32 -8.41 4.47
C GLY A 59 -15.75 -9.82 4.07
N ASP A 60 -16.45 -10.56 4.90
CA ASP A 60 -17.02 -11.89 4.70
C ASP A 60 -18.53 -11.87 4.37
N ASN A 61 -19.14 -10.68 4.34
CA ASN A 61 -20.55 -10.46 4.03
C ASN A 61 -20.78 -10.26 2.52
N LEU A 62 -22.00 -10.58 2.03
CA LEU A 62 -22.47 -10.28 0.69
C LEU A 62 -23.94 -9.84 0.75
N LEU A 63 -24.22 -8.70 0.14
CA LEU A 63 -25.56 -8.13 0.01
C LEU A 63 -26.01 -8.17 -1.45
N ALA A 64 -27.19 -8.71 -1.71
CA ALA A 64 -27.78 -8.76 -3.04
C ALA A 64 -29.25 -8.34 -3.03
N GLU A 65 -29.73 -7.78 -4.14
CA GLU A 65 -31.14 -7.46 -4.37
C GLU A 65 -31.73 -8.25 -5.53
N PHE A 66 -33.04 -8.48 -5.46
CA PHE A 66 -33.78 -9.25 -6.45
C PHE A 66 -35.13 -8.60 -6.75
N PRO A 67 -35.61 -8.71 -7.99
CA PRO A 67 -36.92 -8.17 -8.37
C PRO A 67 -38.10 -9.01 -7.84
N SER A 68 -37.84 -10.22 -7.31
CA SER A 68 -38.86 -11.18 -6.93
C SER A 68 -38.51 -11.93 -5.64
N ALA A 69 -39.46 -12.07 -4.72
CA ALA A 69 -39.34 -12.91 -3.54
C ALA A 69 -39.09 -14.39 -3.89
N LEU A 70 -39.60 -14.87 -5.01
CA LEU A 70 -39.36 -16.25 -5.45
C LEU A 70 -37.94 -16.45 -5.94
N ASP A 71 -37.39 -15.46 -6.65
CA ASP A 71 -36.04 -15.55 -7.18
C ASP A 71 -35.00 -15.52 -6.05
N VAL A 72 -35.17 -14.61 -5.07
CA VAL A 72 -34.25 -14.54 -3.92
C VAL A 72 -34.28 -15.80 -3.08
N ALA A 73 -35.49 -16.38 -2.83
CA ALA A 73 -35.62 -17.58 -2.04
C ALA A 73 -35.01 -18.82 -2.75
N ARG A 74 -35.22 -18.96 -4.07
CA ARG A 74 -34.56 -19.99 -4.88
C ARG A 74 -33.05 -19.84 -4.87
N CYS A 75 -32.57 -18.63 -5.08
CA CYS A 75 -31.15 -18.32 -5.05
C CYS A 75 -30.52 -18.68 -3.70
N ALA A 76 -31.15 -18.28 -2.59
CA ALA A 76 -30.67 -18.55 -1.24
C ALA A 76 -30.54 -20.05 -0.96
N VAL A 77 -31.54 -20.85 -1.36
CA VAL A 77 -31.53 -22.30 -1.22
C VAL A 77 -30.45 -22.94 -2.10
N GLU A 78 -30.27 -22.46 -3.33
CA GLU A 78 -29.27 -22.98 -4.24
C GLU A 78 -27.84 -22.65 -3.78
N ILE A 79 -27.63 -21.44 -3.24
CA ILE A 79 -26.35 -21.06 -2.61
C ILE A 79 -25.99 -22.04 -1.50
N GLN A 80 -26.90 -22.31 -0.57
CA GLN A 80 -26.61 -23.22 0.55
C GLN A 80 -26.33 -24.65 0.09
N ARG A 81 -27.05 -25.15 -0.93
CA ARG A 81 -26.76 -26.45 -1.54
C ARG A 81 -25.40 -26.49 -2.19
N ALA A 82 -25.06 -25.47 -2.97
CA ALA A 82 -23.78 -25.40 -3.66
C ALA A 82 -22.60 -25.33 -2.68
N ILE A 83 -22.74 -24.53 -1.61
CA ILE A 83 -21.73 -24.45 -0.55
C ILE A 83 -21.62 -25.80 0.20
N GLY A 84 -22.76 -26.43 0.53
CA GLY A 84 -22.78 -27.76 1.15
C GLY A 84 -22.05 -28.81 0.32
N ALA A 85 -22.30 -28.86 -0.99
CA ALA A 85 -21.62 -29.73 -1.92
C ALA A 85 -20.09 -29.46 -1.99
N ARG A 86 -19.69 -28.23 -1.98
CA ARG A 86 -18.27 -27.83 -1.96
C ARG A 86 -17.58 -28.21 -0.65
N ASN A 87 -18.30 -28.18 0.46
CA ASN A 87 -17.83 -28.56 1.78
C ASN A 87 -17.83 -30.09 2.02
N ALA A 88 -18.43 -30.91 1.15
CA ALA A 88 -18.60 -32.35 1.37
C ALA A 88 -17.27 -33.08 1.65
N ASN A 89 -16.21 -32.71 0.90
CA ASN A 89 -14.89 -33.31 1.01
C ASN A 89 -13.91 -32.47 1.87
N VAL A 90 -14.39 -31.38 2.53
CA VAL A 90 -13.57 -30.52 3.39
C VAL A 90 -13.67 -30.98 4.83
N PRO A 91 -12.56 -31.11 5.59
CA PRO A 91 -12.59 -31.46 7.00
C PRO A 91 -13.47 -30.50 7.81
N PRO A 92 -14.25 -30.98 8.80
CA PRO A 92 -15.25 -30.15 9.51
C PRO A 92 -14.70 -28.85 10.08
N HIS A 93 -13.48 -28.84 10.63
CA HIS A 93 -12.86 -27.64 11.19
C HIS A 93 -12.45 -26.60 10.13
N ARG A 94 -12.30 -26.99 8.87
CA ARG A 94 -11.95 -26.11 7.73
C ARG A 94 -13.14 -25.72 6.86
N ARG A 95 -14.34 -26.25 7.11
CA ARG A 95 -15.53 -25.92 6.34
C ARG A 95 -15.87 -24.44 6.50
N MET A 96 -16.17 -23.80 5.37
CA MET A 96 -16.69 -22.44 5.35
C MET A 96 -18.18 -22.51 5.04
N GLU A 97 -19.01 -22.37 6.06
CA GLU A 97 -20.46 -22.36 5.97
C GLU A 97 -20.98 -20.92 5.95
N PHE A 98 -22.14 -20.72 5.38
CA PHE A 98 -22.76 -19.40 5.30
C PHE A 98 -24.11 -19.40 6.02
N ARG A 99 -24.48 -18.25 6.56
CA ARG A 99 -25.81 -17.92 7.03
C ARG A 99 -26.44 -16.99 6.03
N ILE A 100 -27.73 -17.13 5.76
CA ILE A 100 -28.43 -16.28 4.80
C ILE A 100 -29.71 -15.75 5.44
N GLY A 101 -29.92 -14.43 5.33
CA GLY A 101 -31.15 -13.73 5.68
C GLY A 101 -31.83 -13.15 4.46
N VAL A 102 -33.15 -13.35 4.33
CA VAL A 102 -33.95 -12.89 3.20
C VAL A 102 -35.14 -12.07 3.69
N HIS A 103 -35.30 -10.87 3.14
CA HIS A 103 -36.40 -9.97 3.47
C HIS A 103 -36.98 -9.28 2.23
N LEU A 104 -38.25 -8.94 2.26
CA LEU A 104 -38.93 -8.11 1.25
C LEU A 104 -39.30 -6.78 1.92
N GLY A 105 -38.70 -5.68 1.45
CA GLY A 105 -38.94 -4.39 2.05
C GLY A 105 -38.60 -3.22 1.12
N ASP A 106 -39.02 -2.05 1.54
CA ASP A 106 -38.74 -0.81 0.85
C ASP A 106 -37.27 -0.43 1.00
N VAL A 107 -36.66 -0.05 -0.13
CA VAL A 107 -35.33 0.50 -0.18
C VAL A 107 -35.30 1.83 -0.91
N MET A 108 -34.45 2.71 -0.46
CA MET A 108 -34.09 3.92 -1.17
C MET A 108 -32.94 3.58 -2.13
N VAL A 109 -33.09 3.90 -3.40
CA VAL A 109 -32.09 3.66 -4.42
C VAL A 109 -31.35 4.96 -4.72
N GLU A 110 -30.02 4.96 -4.53
CA GLU A 110 -29.13 6.06 -4.87
C GLU A 110 -27.97 5.52 -5.72
N GLY A 111 -28.04 5.68 -7.03
CA GLY A 111 -27.08 5.10 -7.97
C GLY A 111 -27.10 3.57 -7.92
N ASP A 112 -25.95 2.95 -7.67
CA ASP A 112 -25.81 1.50 -7.56
C ASP A 112 -26.02 0.97 -6.12
N ARG A 113 -26.27 1.84 -5.15
CA ARG A 113 -26.45 1.48 -3.75
C ARG A 113 -27.92 1.52 -3.37
N ILE A 114 -28.27 0.67 -2.42
CA ILE A 114 -29.56 0.66 -1.76
C ILE A 114 -29.39 0.96 -0.28
N TYR A 115 -30.35 1.67 0.29
CA TYR A 115 -30.40 2.02 1.71
C TYR A 115 -31.82 1.76 2.22
N GLY A 116 -31.97 1.52 3.50
CA GLY A 116 -33.28 1.40 4.12
C GLY A 116 -33.34 0.33 5.19
N GLU A 117 -34.50 0.31 5.89
CA GLU A 117 -34.75 -0.60 7.00
C GLU A 117 -34.73 -2.07 6.53
N GLY A 118 -35.22 -2.34 5.31
CA GLY A 118 -35.23 -3.70 4.73
C GLY A 118 -33.87 -4.39 4.70
N ILE A 119 -32.80 -3.61 4.45
CA ILE A 119 -31.41 -4.14 4.46
C ILE A 119 -31.01 -4.54 5.89
N ASN A 120 -31.36 -3.68 6.87
CA ASN A 120 -31.07 -3.96 8.26
C ASN A 120 -31.80 -5.20 8.76
N ILE A 121 -33.04 -5.41 8.33
CA ILE A 121 -33.84 -6.60 8.65
C ILE A 121 -33.16 -7.84 8.04
N ALA A 122 -32.82 -7.84 6.74
CA ALA A 122 -32.15 -8.96 6.08
C ALA A 122 -30.83 -9.35 6.80
N ALA A 123 -30.00 -8.36 7.18
CA ALA A 123 -28.77 -8.60 7.94
C ALA A 123 -29.01 -9.12 9.38
N ARG A 124 -30.19 -8.84 9.99
CA ARG A 124 -30.54 -9.41 11.30
C ARG A 124 -31.07 -10.84 11.17
N LEU A 125 -31.83 -11.13 10.12
CA LEU A 125 -32.30 -12.48 9.79
C LEU A 125 -31.12 -13.42 9.49
N GLU A 126 -30.11 -12.93 8.77
CA GLU A 126 -28.87 -13.65 8.53
C GLU A 126 -28.23 -14.14 9.85
N ARG A 127 -28.16 -13.26 10.85
CA ARG A 127 -27.56 -13.59 12.17
C ARG A 127 -28.38 -14.60 12.97
N LEU A 128 -29.68 -14.68 12.73
CA LEU A 128 -30.56 -15.67 13.34
C LEU A 128 -30.44 -17.04 12.70
N ALA A 129 -30.02 -17.09 11.42
CA ALA A 129 -29.89 -18.34 10.69
C ALA A 129 -28.81 -19.24 11.29
N ASP A 130 -29.07 -20.53 11.38
CA ASP A 130 -28.06 -21.52 11.68
C ASP A 130 -27.06 -21.64 10.52
N PRO A 131 -25.82 -22.11 10.77
CA PRO A 131 -24.88 -22.42 9.70
C PRO A 131 -25.49 -23.33 8.63
N GLY A 132 -25.42 -22.92 7.36
CA GLY A 132 -26.02 -23.68 6.25
C GLY A 132 -27.55 -23.48 6.09
N ALA A 133 -28.19 -22.66 6.91
CA ALA A 133 -29.63 -22.37 6.82
C ALA A 133 -29.93 -21.01 6.19
N VAL A 134 -31.21 -20.79 5.88
CA VAL A 134 -31.76 -19.53 5.35
C VAL A 134 -32.89 -19.08 6.25
N CYS A 135 -32.80 -17.89 6.85
CA CYS A 135 -33.90 -17.25 7.56
C CYS A 135 -34.66 -16.30 6.63
N ILE A 136 -35.96 -16.45 6.58
CA ILE A 136 -36.85 -15.71 5.67
C ILE A 136 -37.94 -15.01 6.51
N SER A 137 -38.18 -13.72 6.24
CA SER A 137 -39.30 -13.01 6.86
C SER A 137 -40.66 -13.46 6.32
N ALA A 138 -41.72 -13.34 7.12
CA ALA A 138 -43.08 -13.72 6.73
C ALA A 138 -43.54 -13.12 5.40
N PRO A 139 -43.29 -11.84 5.05
CA PRO A 139 -43.66 -11.30 3.73
C PRO A 139 -43.03 -12.05 2.54
N VAL A 140 -41.84 -12.59 2.70
CA VAL A 140 -41.19 -13.44 1.68
C VAL A 140 -41.78 -14.83 1.71
N TRP A 141 -41.92 -15.42 2.91
CA TRP A 141 -42.43 -16.77 3.09
C TRP A 141 -43.83 -16.95 2.49
N ASP A 142 -44.76 -16.03 2.75
CA ASP A 142 -46.11 -16.06 2.22
C ASP A 142 -46.18 -16.11 0.69
N GLN A 143 -45.21 -15.52 0.00
CA GLN A 143 -45.13 -15.57 -1.46
C GLN A 143 -44.52 -16.87 -2.02
N VAL A 144 -43.74 -17.60 -1.23
CA VAL A 144 -42.93 -18.73 -1.73
C VAL A 144 -43.32 -20.09 -1.16
N ARG A 145 -44.02 -20.19 -0.03
CA ARG A 145 -44.35 -21.43 0.69
C ARG A 145 -45.00 -22.49 -0.19
N HIS A 146 -45.87 -22.12 -1.10
CA HIS A 146 -46.55 -23.08 -2.01
C HIS A 146 -45.77 -23.35 -3.31
N LYS A 147 -44.62 -22.68 -3.54
CA LYS A 147 -43.89 -22.74 -4.80
C LYS A 147 -42.52 -23.45 -4.69
N LEU A 148 -42.03 -23.65 -3.50
CA LEU A 148 -40.68 -24.18 -3.28
C LEU A 148 -40.67 -25.60 -2.71
N GLY A 149 -41.78 -26.10 -2.10
CA GLY A 149 -41.88 -27.44 -1.52
C GLY A 149 -40.77 -27.73 -0.49
N LEU A 150 -40.37 -26.73 0.26
CA LEU A 150 -39.33 -26.81 1.27
C LEU A 150 -39.95 -27.02 2.65
N SER A 151 -39.26 -27.76 3.50
CA SER A 151 -39.62 -27.86 4.90
C SER A 151 -39.09 -26.63 5.63
N GLU A 152 -39.94 -26.00 6.41
CA GLU A 152 -39.65 -24.82 7.23
C GLU A 152 -39.72 -25.16 8.72
N GLU A 153 -38.98 -24.37 9.49
CA GLU A 153 -39.07 -24.26 10.94
C GLU A 153 -39.58 -22.87 11.25
N ASP A 154 -40.76 -22.78 11.90
CA ASP A 154 -41.31 -21.50 12.33
C ASP A 154 -40.59 -21.03 13.60
N LEU A 155 -39.83 -19.93 13.49
CA LEU A 155 -39.11 -19.33 14.62
C LEU A 155 -39.97 -18.31 15.39
N GLY A 156 -41.19 -18.02 14.92
CA GLY A 156 -42.11 -17.05 15.51
C GLY A 156 -41.63 -15.60 15.36
N ASP A 157 -42.23 -14.74 16.18
CA ASP A 157 -41.94 -13.30 16.19
C ASP A 157 -40.62 -13.01 16.88
N GLN A 158 -39.68 -12.45 16.13
CA GLN A 158 -38.31 -12.15 16.58
C GLN A 158 -38.12 -10.66 16.80
N ALA A 159 -37.77 -10.25 18.03
CA ALA A 159 -37.39 -8.88 18.33
C ALA A 159 -35.98 -8.58 17.81
N LEU A 160 -35.90 -7.83 16.73
CA LEU A 160 -34.61 -7.51 16.08
C LEU A 160 -34.05 -6.19 16.66
N LYS A 161 -32.75 -6.15 16.90
CA LYS A 161 -32.08 -4.97 17.48
C LYS A 161 -32.29 -3.73 16.60
N ASN A 162 -32.82 -2.64 17.18
CA ASN A 162 -33.15 -1.37 16.52
C ASN A 162 -34.23 -1.47 15.40
N ILE A 163 -35.06 -2.49 15.42
CA ILE A 163 -36.27 -2.59 14.59
C ILE A 163 -37.46 -2.48 15.57
N PRO A 164 -38.34 -1.50 15.39
CA PRO A 164 -39.42 -1.22 16.36
C PRO A 164 -40.44 -2.35 16.50
N GLU A 165 -40.77 -3.01 15.38
CA GLU A 165 -41.77 -4.06 15.32
C GLU A 165 -41.12 -5.43 15.24
N PRO A 166 -41.63 -6.46 15.97
CA PRO A 166 -41.16 -7.84 15.81
C PRO A 166 -41.37 -8.33 14.38
N VAL A 167 -40.40 -9.09 13.88
CA VAL A 167 -40.48 -9.70 12.54
C VAL A 167 -40.73 -11.20 12.70
N HIS A 168 -41.79 -11.71 12.07
CA HIS A 168 -42.05 -13.14 12.04
C HIS A 168 -41.13 -13.84 11.05
N VAL A 169 -40.46 -14.90 11.50
CA VAL A 169 -39.29 -15.51 10.82
C VAL A 169 -39.50 -17.01 10.63
N TYR A 170 -39.20 -17.50 9.45
CA TYR A 170 -39.10 -18.93 9.11
C TYR A 170 -37.69 -19.30 8.78
N GLN A 171 -37.20 -20.43 9.27
CA GLN A 171 -35.90 -20.98 8.89
C GLN A 171 -36.08 -22.14 7.92
N ILE A 172 -35.31 -22.14 6.85
CA ILE A 172 -35.30 -23.21 5.83
C ILE A 172 -33.94 -23.88 5.85
N ARG A 173 -33.96 -25.21 5.92
CA ARG A 173 -32.76 -26.05 5.74
C ARG A 173 -32.85 -26.75 4.37
N PRO A 174 -31.92 -26.46 3.43
CA PRO A 174 -31.94 -27.13 2.12
C PRO A 174 -31.61 -28.61 2.25
N THR A 175 -32.62 -29.47 2.13
CA THR A 175 -32.46 -30.93 2.02
C THR A 175 -32.29 -31.31 0.55
N GLU A 176 -31.59 -32.41 0.24
CA GLU A 176 -31.22 -32.85 -1.12
C GLU A 176 -32.36 -33.21 -2.07
N ALA A 177 -33.62 -33.17 -1.63
CA ALA A 177 -34.78 -33.63 -2.45
C ALA A 177 -35.65 -32.44 -2.88
N ALA A 178 -35.77 -32.31 -4.17
CA ALA A 178 -36.79 -31.59 -4.95
C ALA A 178 -36.54 -30.13 -5.36
N VAL A 179 -35.75 -29.93 -6.41
CA VAL A 179 -36.09 -28.94 -7.46
C VAL A 179 -35.70 -29.55 -8.82
N ARG A 180 -36.72 -29.88 -9.64
CA ARG A 180 -36.51 -30.12 -11.06
C ARG A 180 -36.17 -28.78 -11.72
N PRO A 181 -35.10 -28.64 -12.52
CA PRO A 181 -34.79 -27.42 -13.23
C PRO A 181 -35.85 -27.15 -14.30
N SER A 182 -36.55 -26.06 -14.22
CA SER A 182 -37.32 -25.52 -15.34
C SER A 182 -36.34 -25.16 -16.45
N ALA A 183 -36.37 -25.93 -17.53
CA ALA A 183 -35.61 -25.60 -18.74
C ALA A 183 -36.14 -24.31 -19.34
N THR A 184 -35.54 -23.22 -19.02
CA THR A 184 -35.74 -21.94 -19.72
C THR A 184 -34.94 -22.03 -21.01
N ARG A 185 -35.64 -22.10 -22.15
CA ARG A 185 -35.06 -22.01 -23.49
C ARG A 185 -34.23 -20.73 -23.55
N GLN A 186 -32.93 -20.86 -23.63
CA GLN A 186 -32.00 -19.77 -23.91
C GLN A 186 -32.18 -19.34 -25.38
N ASN A 187 -32.53 -18.09 -25.60
CA ASN A 187 -32.58 -17.50 -26.91
C ASN A 187 -31.14 -17.18 -27.37
N PRO A 188 -30.64 -17.76 -28.49
CA PRO A 188 -29.23 -17.62 -28.91
C PRO A 188 -28.78 -16.18 -29.18
N GLU A 189 -29.72 -15.29 -29.52
CA GLU A 189 -29.41 -13.89 -29.80
C GLU A 189 -28.99 -13.08 -28.58
N MET A 190 -29.49 -13.42 -27.35
CA MET A 190 -29.07 -12.74 -26.13
C MET A 190 -27.68 -13.14 -25.63
N VAL A 191 -27.12 -14.25 -26.09
CA VAL A 191 -25.77 -14.71 -25.69
C VAL A 191 -24.69 -13.90 -26.41
N ALA A 192 -24.93 -13.50 -27.66
CA ALA A 192 -23.98 -12.71 -28.44
C ALA A 192 -23.87 -11.24 -27.95
N GLU A 193 -24.97 -10.66 -27.49
CA GLU A 193 -25.00 -9.29 -26.98
C GLU A 193 -24.37 -9.16 -25.59
N ARG A 194 -24.45 -10.22 -24.75
CA ARG A 194 -23.82 -10.27 -23.43
C ARG A 194 -22.30 -10.44 -23.45
N ALA A 195 -21.75 -11.06 -24.46
CA ALA A 195 -20.30 -11.22 -24.62
C ALA A 195 -19.59 -9.90 -24.91
N LEU A 196 -20.31 -8.86 -25.39
CA LEU A 196 -19.75 -7.56 -25.70
C LEU A 196 -19.66 -6.61 -24.48
N ILE A 197 -20.33 -6.95 -23.35
CA ILE A 197 -20.45 -6.07 -22.16
C ILE A 197 -19.58 -6.53 -20.99
N ALA A 198 -19.07 -7.75 -21.00
CA ALA A 198 -18.17 -8.26 -19.94
C ALA A 198 -16.73 -7.77 -20.14
N ARG A 199 -16.51 -6.47 -19.95
CA ARG A 199 -15.15 -5.95 -19.76
C ARG A 199 -14.77 -6.12 -18.31
N PRO A 200 -13.61 -6.73 -17.97
CA PRO A 200 -13.15 -6.78 -16.60
C PRO A 200 -13.03 -5.35 -16.06
N ASP A 201 -13.70 -5.08 -14.95
CA ASP A 201 -13.65 -3.77 -14.30
C ASP A 201 -12.28 -3.60 -13.64
N VAL A 202 -11.35 -3.04 -14.41
CA VAL A 202 -9.95 -2.79 -14.00
C VAL A 202 -9.89 -1.94 -12.73
N SER A 203 -10.96 -1.20 -12.40
CA SER A 203 -11.04 -0.37 -11.19
C SER A 203 -10.99 -1.19 -9.90
N VAL A 204 -11.48 -2.44 -9.92
CA VAL A 204 -11.51 -3.33 -8.74
C VAL A 204 -10.09 -3.75 -8.32
N ILE A 205 -9.16 -3.86 -9.27
CA ILE A 205 -7.77 -4.25 -9.01
C ILE A 205 -6.89 -3.01 -8.77
N VAL A 206 -7.16 -1.92 -9.48
CA VAL A 206 -6.33 -0.69 -9.42
C VAL A 206 -6.51 0.06 -8.10
N VAL A 207 -7.73 0.19 -7.59
CA VAL A 207 -8.00 0.93 -6.34
C VAL A 207 -7.31 0.32 -5.12
N PRO A 208 -7.44 -0.99 -4.83
CA PRO A 208 -6.72 -1.60 -3.70
C PRO A 208 -5.20 -1.55 -3.88
N THR A 209 -4.70 -1.75 -5.11
CA THR A 209 -3.26 -1.72 -5.37
C THR A 209 -2.65 -0.34 -5.15
N VAL A 210 -3.35 0.74 -5.55
CA VAL A 210 -2.94 2.12 -5.27
C VAL A 210 -2.88 2.38 -3.77
N TRP A 211 -3.90 1.93 -3.02
CA TRP A 211 -3.92 2.10 -1.57
C TRP A 211 -2.81 1.31 -0.87
N ILE A 212 -2.52 0.08 -1.32
CA ILE A 212 -1.44 -0.74 -0.76
C ILE A 212 -0.08 -0.06 -0.99
N VAL A 213 0.21 0.38 -2.22
CA VAL A 213 1.46 1.07 -2.56
C VAL A 213 1.58 2.38 -1.78
N TYR A 214 0.48 3.11 -1.65
CA TYR A 214 0.45 4.37 -0.92
C TYR A 214 0.63 4.17 0.57
N VAL A 215 -0.09 3.24 1.19
CA VAL A 215 0.05 2.89 2.61
C VAL A 215 1.47 2.40 2.89
N ALA A 216 2.06 1.56 2.03
CA ALA A 216 3.44 1.10 2.18
C ALA A 216 4.43 2.28 2.14
N THR A 217 4.24 3.23 1.21
CA THR A 217 5.09 4.41 1.07
C THR A 217 4.93 5.38 2.25
N VAL A 218 3.68 5.70 2.62
CA VAL A 218 3.37 6.53 3.81
C VAL A 218 3.88 5.85 5.08
N PHE A 219 3.71 4.54 5.16
CA PHE A 219 4.18 3.75 6.29
C PHE A 219 5.71 3.78 6.40
N GLU A 220 6.46 3.66 5.30
CA GLU A 220 7.93 3.78 5.28
C GLU A 220 8.41 5.16 5.75
N ILE A 221 7.62 6.22 5.55
CA ILE A 221 7.90 7.60 5.95
C ILE A 221 7.53 7.88 7.40
N LEU A 222 6.31 7.56 7.79
CA LEU A 222 5.87 7.67 9.19
C LEU A 222 6.84 6.91 10.11
N PHE A 223 7.42 5.86 9.59
CA PHE A 223 8.40 5.02 10.19
C PHE A 223 9.73 5.71 10.48
N MET A 224 10.22 6.54 9.55
CA MET A 224 11.44 7.33 9.75
C MET A 224 11.29 8.46 10.74
N ILE A 225 10.10 9.04 10.83
CA ILE A 225 9.83 10.26 11.61
C ILE A 225 9.43 9.90 13.05
N SER A 226 8.99 8.66 13.31
CA SER A 226 8.45 8.25 14.60
C SER A 226 9.50 7.58 15.51
N PRO A 227 9.49 7.80 16.84
CA PRO A 227 10.24 6.99 17.79
C PRO A 227 9.81 5.50 17.78
N PHE A 228 8.65 5.15 17.19
CA PHE A 228 8.25 3.78 16.84
C PHE A 228 9.00 3.24 15.61
N ALA A 229 9.75 4.08 14.90
CA ALA A 229 10.64 3.70 13.82
C ALA A 229 11.53 2.49 14.18
N LEU A 230 12.02 2.45 15.42
CA LEU A 230 12.87 1.37 15.91
C LEU A 230 12.18 -0.01 15.86
N TYR A 231 10.93 -0.05 16.30
CA TYR A 231 10.13 -1.28 16.31
C TYR A 231 9.82 -1.75 14.88
N TYR A 232 9.51 -0.84 14.01
CA TYR A 232 9.20 -1.16 12.62
C TYR A 232 10.45 -1.57 11.84
N TYR A 233 11.61 -0.93 11.96
CA TYR A 233 12.85 -1.38 11.32
C TYR A 233 13.23 -2.77 11.77
N ALA A 234 12.99 -3.11 13.03
CA ALA A 234 13.14 -4.46 13.53
C ALA A 234 12.14 -5.45 12.90
N ALA A 235 10.92 -5.00 12.61
CA ALA A 235 9.89 -5.82 11.96
C ALA A 235 10.02 -5.86 10.42
N TYR A 236 10.49 -4.76 9.81
CA TYR A 236 10.64 -4.62 8.36
C TYR A 236 12.02 -5.02 7.85
N GLY A 237 13.01 -5.00 8.72
CA GLY A 237 14.35 -5.48 8.43
C GLY A 237 14.36 -6.87 7.80
N PRO A 238 13.60 -7.86 8.31
CA PRO A 238 13.51 -9.17 7.69
C PRO A 238 13.00 -9.15 6.24
N SER A 239 11.99 -8.33 5.92
CA SER A 239 11.41 -8.24 4.57
C SER A 239 12.38 -7.59 3.59
N LEU A 240 13.03 -6.51 3.98
CA LEU A 240 14.08 -5.88 3.18
C LEU A 240 15.30 -6.81 3.03
N ASN A 241 15.63 -7.60 4.06
CA ASN A 241 16.67 -8.62 3.99
C ASN A 241 16.36 -9.69 2.95
N VAL A 242 15.10 -10.10 2.79
CA VAL A 242 14.70 -11.03 1.72
C VAL A 242 14.99 -10.43 0.34
N LEU A 243 14.61 -9.17 0.10
CA LEU A 243 14.90 -8.47 -1.15
C LEU A 243 16.42 -8.31 -1.37
N HIS A 244 17.14 -8.01 -0.30
CA HIS A 244 18.57 -7.73 -0.34
C HIS A 244 19.43 -8.98 -0.59
N ARG A 245 19.02 -10.16 -0.11
CA ARG A 245 19.71 -11.43 -0.29
C ARG A 245 19.68 -11.94 -1.73
N SER A 246 18.68 -11.56 -2.52
CA SER A 246 18.54 -11.98 -3.91
C SER A 246 19.24 -10.99 -4.85
N SER A 247 20.14 -11.49 -5.71
CA SER A 247 20.80 -10.68 -6.75
C SER A 247 19.81 -9.99 -7.71
N TRP A 248 18.61 -10.57 -7.87
CA TRP A 248 17.56 -10.02 -8.74
C TRP A 248 16.79 -8.85 -8.13
N THR A 249 16.74 -8.74 -6.80
CA THR A 249 15.94 -7.75 -6.08
C THR A 249 16.75 -6.81 -5.20
N SER A 250 18.04 -7.11 -4.96
CA SER A 250 18.89 -6.31 -4.07
C SER A 250 18.98 -4.83 -4.46
N TRP A 251 18.97 -4.55 -5.75
CA TRP A 251 19.01 -3.19 -6.29
C TRP A 251 17.80 -2.31 -5.87
N LEU A 252 16.66 -2.93 -5.52
CA LEU A 252 15.49 -2.21 -5.01
C LEU A 252 15.76 -1.54 -3.66
N THR A 253 16.72 -2.05 -2.91
CA THR A 253 17.09 -1.52 -1.59
C THR A 253 18.12 -0.40 -1.65
N ASP A 254 18.69 -0.11 -2.83
CA ASP A 254 19.70 0.92 -3.03
C ASP A 254 19.15 2.33 -2.76
N PHE A 255 20.01 3.20 -2.21
CA PHE A 255 19.75 4.63 -2.08
C PHE A 255 20.26 5.37 -3.33
N LEU A 256 19.47 6.32 -3.80
CA LEU A 256 19.78 7.14 -4.96
C LEU A 256 20.44 8.47 -4.61
N LEU A 257 20.25 8.93 -3.37
CA LEU A 257 20.83 10.15 -2.84
C LEU A 257 21.49 9.86 -1.48
N PRO A 258 22.49 10.67 -1.10
CA PRO A 258 23.12 10.53 0.21
C PRO A 258 22.12 10.82 1.32
N HIS A 259 22.07 9.90 2.27
CA HIS A 259 21.33 10.07 3.50
C HIS A 259 22.33 10.59 4.57
N PHE A 260 22.09 11.78 5.13
CA PHE A 260 22.94 12.43 6.14
C PHE A 260 24.41 12.69 5.76
N SER A 261 24.71 12.88 4.47
CA SER A 261 26.03 13.29 4.00
C SER A 261 25.96 14.66 3.35
N TYR A 262 26.90 15.53 3.70
CA TYR A 262 27.03 16.85 3.08
C TYR A 262 27.93 16.75 1.84
N THR A 263 27.34 17.02 0.70
CA THR A 263 28.05 17.07 -0.58
C THR A 263 28.56 18.50 -0.84
N SER A 264 29.44 18.66 -1.84
CA SER A 264 29.85 19.98 -2.33
C SER A 264 28.73 20.72 -3.10
N SER A 265 27.58 20.09 -3.34
CA SER A 265 26.45 20.65 -4.05
C SER A 265 25.36 21.15 -3.07
N PRO A 266 25.14 22.49 -2.98
CA PRO A 266 24.09 23.02 -2.12
C PRO A 266 22.70 22.51 -2.48
N LEU A 267 22.46 22.25 -3.78
CA LEU A 267 21.18 21.71 -4.26
C LEU A 267 20.90 20.31 -3.70
N LEU A 268 21.89 19.40 -3.79
CA LEU A 268 21.72 18.05 -3.24
C LEU A 268 21.47 18.06 -1.74
N ASN A 269 22.15 18.94 -1.02
CA ASN A 269 22.01 19.08 0.43
C ASN A 269 20.65 19.68 0.84
N ALA A 270 20.01 20.45 -0.05
CA ALA A 270 18.70 21.06 0.20
C ALA A 270 17.53 20.09 -0.08
N LEU A 271 17.71 19.09 -0.95
CA LEU A 271 16.63 18.18 -1.37
C LEU A 271 15.91 17.48 -0.21
N PRO A 272 16.60 16.88 0.77
CA PRO A 272 15.91 16.24 1.90
C PRO A 272 15.08 17.24 2.73
N ASN A 273 15.52 18.48 2.85
CA ASN A 273 14.81 19.51 3.62
C ASN A 273 13.47 19.93 2.98
N LEU A 274 13.29 19.67 1.68
CA LEU A 274 12.02 19.89 0.98
C LEU A 274 10.99 18.80 1.28
N GLY A 275 11.43 17.63 1.75
CA GLY A 275 10.55 16.47 1.94
C GLY A 275 9.41 16.75 2.93
N GLY A 276 9.73 17.25 4.13
CA GLY A 276 8.74 17.59 5.15
C GLY A 276 7.70 18.62 4.69
N PRO A 277 8.11 19.80 4.19
CA PRO A 277 7.20 20.80 3.63
C PRO A 277 6.29 20.27 2.52
N LEU A 278 6.81 19.44 1.61
CA LEU A 278 6.00 18.83 0.54
C LEU A 278 4.95 17.87 1.09
N ILE A 279 5.30 17.06 2.09
CA ILE A 279 4.35 16.17 2.78
C ILE A 279 3.25 17.01 3.44
N ALA A 280 3.61 18.06 4.19
CA ALA A 280 2.65 18.89 4.88
C ALA A 280 1.70 19.60 3.89
N LEU A 281 2.23 20.18 2.82
CA LEU A 281 1.44 20.80 1.76
C LEU A 281 0.52 19.79 1.07
N GLY A 282 1.05 18.62 0.73
CA GLY A 282 0.28 17.57 0.07
C GLY A 282 -0.85 17.04 0.95
N ALA A 283 -0.57 16.82 2.24
CA ALA A 283 -1.57 16.39 3.21
C ALA A 283 -2.68 17.44 3.39
N LEU A 284 -2.32 18.72 3.43
CA LEU A 284 -3.28 19.82 3.50
C LEU A 284 -4.17 19.87 2.26
N LEU A 285 -3.58 19.79 1.06
CA LEU A 285 -4.34 19.76 -0.21
C LEU A 285 -5.29 18.56 -0.27
N PHE A 286 -4.82 17.40 0.15
CA PHE A 286 -5.65 16.20 0.24
C PHE A 286 -6.81 16.40 1.21
N ALA A 287 -6.55 16.86 2.43
CA ALA A 287 -7.58 17.06 3.46
C ALA A 287 -8.64 18.08 3.02
N VAL A 288 -8.22 19.24 2.49
CA VAL A 288 -9.15 20.26 2.00
C VAL A 288 -9.97 19.73 0.82
N GLY A 289 -9.34 19.06 -0.16
CA GLY A 289 -10.04 18.46 -1.29
C GLY A 289 -11.04 17.39 -0.85
N PHE A 290 -10.65 16.54 0.09
CA PHE A 290 -11.51 15.52 0.69
C PHE A 290 -12.75 16.14 1.37
N ILE A 291 -12.54 17.13 2.25
CA ILE A 291 -13.64 17.83 2.95
C ILE A 291 -14.59 18.49 1.94
N GLN A 292 -14.07 19.09 0.86
CA GLN A 292 -14.93 19.73 -0.16
C GLN A 292 -15.81 18.71 -0.89
N VAL A 293 -15.27 17.55 -1.28
CA VAL A 293 -16.05 16.51 -1.98
C VAL A 293 -17.03 15.83 -1.04
N TYR A 294 -16.57 15.40 0.12
CA TYR A 294 -17.44 14.72 1.07
C TYR A 294 -18.50 15.64 1.67
N GLY A 295 -18.15 16.91 1.96
CA GLY A 295 -19.10 17.92 2.39
C GLY A 295 -20.18 18.23 1.33
N ALA A 296 -19.80 18.24 0.06
CA ALA A 296 -20.76 18.37 -1.04
C ALA A 296 -21.61 17.11 -1.22
N LYS A 297 -21.02 15.92 -1.04
CA LYS A 297 -21.71 14.64 -1.12
C LYS A 297 -22.77 14.49 -0.02
N VAL A 298 -22.41 14.79 1.24
CA VAL A 298 -23.33 14.79 2.39
C VAL A 298 -24.40 15.85 2.22
N GLY A 299 -24.04 17.04 1.71
CA GLY A 299 -24.98 18.15 1.48
C GLY A 299 -25.78 18.06 0.16
N SER A 300 -25.68 16.95 -0.60
CA SER A 300 -26.37 16.73 -1.90
C SER A 300 -26.17 17.88 -2.90
N ARG A 301 -25.01 18.56 -2.88
CA ARG A 301 -24.74 19.79 -3.64
C ARG A 301 -24.35 19.58 -5.11
N GLY A 302 -24.42 18.36 -5.63
CA GLY A 302 -24.08 18.06 -7.03
C GLY A 302 -22.58 18.18 -7.36
N LEU A 303 -22.23 18.66 -8.55
CA LEU A 303 -20.85 18.76 -9.03
C LEU A 303 -20.04 19.84 -8.30
N VAL A 304 -18.96 19.46 -7.62
CA VAL A 304 -18.05 20.38 -6.93
C VAL A 304 -17.19 21.11 -7.95
N LYS A 305 -17.32 22.45 -8.03
CA LYS A 305 -16.55 23.33 -8.93
C LYS A 305 -15.83 24.47 -8.18
N GLY A 306 -16.01 24.56 -6.86
CA GLY A 306 -15.49 25.62 -6.00
C GLY A 306 -14.19 25.25 -5.29
N GLY A 307 -13.57 26.23 -4.62
CA GLY A 307 -12.36 26.01 -3.84
C GLY A 307 -11.20 25.45 -4.68
N LEU A 308 -10.56 24.38 -4.22
CA LEU A 308 -9.46 23.72 -4.94
C LEU A 308 -9.89 23.17 -6.30
N TYR A 309 -11.14 22.76 -6.44
CA TYR A 309 -11.72 22.23 -7.69
C TYR A 309 -11.90 23.31 -8.77
N ARG A 310 -11.79 24.59 -8.42
CA ARG A 310 -11.72 25.67 -9.41
C ARG A 310 -10.40 25.66 -10.18
N VAL A 311 -9.33 25.18 -9.55
CA VAL A 311 -7.97 25.18 -10.08
C VAL A 311 -7.66 23.88 -10.82
N ALA A 312 -7.97 22.75 -10.21
CA ALA A 312 -7.75 21.42 -10.78
C ALA A 312 -8.94 20.50 -10.48
N ARG A 313 -9.18 19.52 -11.36
CA ARG A 313 -10.32 18.59 -11.19
C ARG A 313 -10.05 17.51 -10.14
N HIS A 314 -8.78 17.15 -9.90
CA HIS A 314 -8.36 16.12 -8.96
C HIS A 314 -7.27 16.64 -7.99
N PRO A 315 -7.58 17.68 -7.16
CA PRO A 315 -6.61 18.26 -6.24
C PRO A 315 -6.15 17.26 -5.15
N GLN A 316 -6.96 16.28 -4.82
CA GLN A 316 -6.62 15.21 -3.88
C GLN A 316 -5.46 14.36 -4.39
N TYR A 317 -5.48 13.93 -5.65
CA TYR A 317 -4.39 13.16 -6.24
C TYR A 317 -3.12 13.99 -6.41
N LEU A 318 -3.24 15.30 -6.66
CA LEU A 318 -2.09 16.20 -6.61
C LEU A 318 -1.50 16.28 -5.19
N GLY A 319 -2.35 16.37 -4.18
CA GLY A 319 -1.94 16.33 -2.77
C GLY A 319 -1.16 15.05 -2.44
N LEU A 320 -1.71 13.91 -2.83
CA LEU A 320 -1.05 12.61 -2.64
C LEU A 320 0.26 12.47 -3.44
N ALA A 321 0.33 13.04 -4.65
CA ALA A 321 1.57 13.08 -5.43
C ALA A 321 2.66 13.90 -4.73
N LEU A 322 2.31 15.03 -4.11
CA LEU A 322 3.25 15.84 -3.32
C LEU A 322 3.72 15.11 -2.05
N VAL A 323 2.83 14.40 -1.37
CA VAL A 323 3.20 13.55 -0.23
C VAL A 323 4.20 12.49 -0.67
N GLY A 324 3.91 11.76 -1.76
CA GLY A 324 4.82 10.74 -2.30
C GLY A 324 6.18 11.30 -2.73
N LEU A 325 6.22 12.50 -3.33
CA LEU A 325 7.47 13.16 -3.69
C LEU A 325 8.27 13.56 -2.44
N GLY A 326 7.60 14.15 -1.45
CA GLY A 326 8.23 14.52 -0.19
C GLY A 326 8.81 13.32 0.53
N ALA A 327 8.07 12.23 0.50
CA ALA A 327 8.46 10.94 0.98
C ALA A 327 9.72 10.40 0.32
N PHE A 328 9.76 10.40 -1.00
CA PHE A 328 10.92 9.97 -1.77
C PHE A 328 12.15 10.86 -1.46
N LEU A 329 11.97 12.16 -1.28
CA LEU A 329 13.08 13.05 -0.94
C LEU A 329 13.65 12.81 0.46
N LEU A 330 12.82 12.42 1.42
CA LEU A 330 13.27 12.03 2.75
C LEU A 330 13.97 10.66 2.75
N TRP A 331 13.50 9.74 1.91
CA TRP A 331 13.98 8.37 1.83
C TRP A 331 14.17 7.91 0.39
N PRO A 332 15.24 8.39 -0.26
CA PRO A 332 15.41 8.22 -1.71
C PRO A 332 15.90 6.82 -2.11
N ARG A 333 15.14 5.78 -1.77
CA ARG A 333 15.36 4.40 -2.22
C ARG A 333 14.79 4.13 -3.59
N VAL A 334 15.41 3.21 -4.32
CA VAL A 334 14.88 2.72 -5.62
C VAL A 334 13.46 2.18 -5.45
N LEU A 335 13.21 1.38 -4.41
CA LEU A 335 11.86 0.84 -4.13
C LEU A 335 10.81 1.95 -3.95
N VAL A 336 11.16 3.03 -3.22
CA VAL A 336 10.27 4.18 -3.01
C VAL A 336 10.06 4.94 -4.32
N LEU A 337 11.08 5.09 -5.16
CA LEU A 337 10.96 5.72 -6.48
C LEU A 337 10.04 4.91 -7.40
N VAL A 338 10.22 3.59 -7.47
CA VAL A 338 9.38 2.70 -8.30
C VAL A 338 7.93 2.76 -7.83
N ALA A 339 7.70 2.69 -6.50
CA ALA A 339 6.37 2.82 -5.93
C ALA A 339 5.74 4.19 -6.25
N TYR A 340 6.50 5.27 -6.12
CA TYR A 340 6.04 6.63 -6.43
C TYR A 340 5.63 6.78 -7.90
N VAL A 341 6.48 6.35 -8.83
CA VAL A 341 6.19 6.41 -10.27
C VAL A 341 4.97 5.55 -10.62
N THR A 342 4.85 4.36 -10.02
CA THR A 342 3.69 3.49 -10.20
C THR A 342 2.42 4.14 -9.68
N MET A 343 2.48 4.78 -8.52
CA MET A 343 1.37 5.51 -7.92
C MET A 343 0.88 6.67 -8.81
N LEU A 344 1.80 7.46 -9.39
CA LEU A 344 1.42 8.53 -10.33
C LEU A 344 0.68 7.99 -11.56
N PHE A 345 1.16 6.86 -12.08
CA PHE A 345 0.50 6.16 -13.19
C PHE A 345 -0.92 5.73 -12.81
N LEU A 346 -1.08 5.12 -11.65
CA LEU A 346 -2.38 4.65 -11.16
C LEU A 346 -3.35 5.80 -10.89
N TYR A 347 -2.88 6.92 -10.34
CA TYR A 347 -3.71 8.10 -10.11
C TYR A 347 -4.24 8.72 -11.40
N GLU A 348 -3.42 8.76 -12.44
CA GLU A 348 -3.88 9.23 -13.75
C GLU A 348 -5.00 8.33 -14.31
N ARG A 349 -4.86 7.00 -14.15
CA ARG A 349 -5.87 6.03 -14.59
C ARG A 349 -7.18 6.17 -13.80
N LEU A 350 -7.08 6.27 -12.47
CA LEU A 350 -8.23 6.47 -11.59
C LEU A 350 -8.96 7.78 -11.90
N ALA A 351 -8.23 8.88 -12.03
CA ALA A 351 -8.81 10.16 -12.38
C ALA A 351 -9.55 10.11 -13.73
N GLY A 352 -8.98 9.44 -14.74
CA GLY A 352 -9.64 9.24 -16.05
C GLY A 352 -10.93 8.44 -15.93
N TRP A 353 -10.96 7.41 -15.09
CA TRP A 353 -12.15 6.62 -14.83
C TRP A 353 -13.23 7.43 -14.06
N GLU A 354 -12.84 8.20 -13.05
CA GLU A 354 -13.74 9.11 -12.34
C GLU A 354 -14.32 10.17 -13.28
N GLU A 355 -13.51 10.73 -14.18
CA GLU A 355 -13.99 11.69 -15.20
C GLU A 355 -15.05 11.07 -16.12
N THR A 356 -14.88 9.80 -16.51
CA THR A 356 -15.86 9.08 -17.32
C THR A 356 -17.19 8.93 -16.59
N ARG A 357 -17.16 8.59 -15.29
CA ARG A 357 -18.36 8.53 -14.44
C ARG A 357 -19.02 9.91 -14.26
N CYS A 358 -18.20 10.94 -14.05
CA CYS A 358 -18.70 12.31 -13.94
C CYS A 358 -19.36 12.79 -15.24
N LEU A 359 -18.79 12.43 -16.40
CA LEU A 359 -19.39 12.71 -17.70
C LEU A 359 -20.72 11.98 -17.88
N ALA A 360 -20.83 10.72 -17.48
CA ALA A 360 -22.08 9.96 -17.53
C ALA A 360 -23.16 10.58 -16.61
N LYS A 361 -22.76 11.07 -15.42
CA LYS A 361 -23.68 11.63 -14.43
C LYS A 361 -24.09 13.08 -14.71
N PHE A 362 -23.17 13.94 -15.14
CA PHE A 362 -23.37 15.40 -15.23
C PHE A 362 -23.35 15.94 -16.67
N GLY A 363 -23.11 15.11 -17.67
CA GLY A 363 -23.18 15.45 -19.11
C GLY A 363 -22.39 16.71 -19.49
N ASP A 364 -23.08 17.64 -20.15
CA ASP A 364 -22.48 18.88 -20.67
C ASP A 364 -21.97 19.83 -19.60
N ALA A 365 -22.56 19.83 -18.41
CA ALA A 365 -22.08 20.61 -17.28
C ALA A 365 -20.65 20.20 -16.84
N TYR A 366 -20.32 18.91 -16.97
CA TYR A 366 -18.98 18.41 -16.70
C TYR A 366 -18.03 18.68 -17.87
N ARG A 367 -18.49 18.57 -19.11
CA ARG A 367 -17.67 18.94 -20.30
C ARG A 367 -17.21 20.39 -20.27
N GLU A 368 -18.12 21.31 -19.89
CA GLU A 368 -17.78 22.72 -19.73
C GLU A 368 -16.75 22.95 -18.60
N TYR A 369 -16.92 22.22 -17.48
CA TYR A 369 -15.97 22.24 -16.39
C TYR A 369 -14.57 21.72 -16.82
N GLN A 370 -14.52 20.62 -17.60
CA GLN A 370 -13.28 20.09 -18.18
C GLN A 370 -12.58 21.08 -19.12
N ARG A 371 -13.34 21.91 -19.85
CA ARG A 371 -12.76 22.95 -20.73
C ARG A 371 -12.04 24.04 -19.94
N ARG A 372 -12.52 24.35 -18.73
CA ARG A 372 -11.99 25.46 -17.90
C ARG A 372 -10.88 25.06 -16.96
N THR A 373 -10.82 23.80 -16.55
CA THR A 373 -9.90 23.32 -15.51
C THR A 373 -8.96 22.23 -16.05
N GLY A 374 -7.73 22.18 -15.51
CA GLY A 374 -6.81 21.08 -15.77
C GLY A 374 -7.14 19.84 -14.90
N MET A 375 -6.60 18.68 -15.26
CA MET A 375 -6.83 17.44 -14.52
C MET A 375 -6.17 17.52 -13.12
N PHE A 376 -4.87 17.70 -13.06
CA PHE A 376 -4.06 17.81 -11.83
C PHE A 376 -3.46 19.21 -11.66
N LEU A 377 -3.07 19.85 -12.74
CA LEU A 377 -2.48 21.18 -12.76
C LEU A 377 -3.44 22.19 -13.40
N PRO A 378 -3.38 23.48 -13.02
CA PRO A 378 -4.17 24.52 -13.66
C PRO A 378 -3.83 24.63 -15.16
N ARG A 379 -4.78 25.07 -15.98
CA ARG A 379 -4.47 25.43 -17.38
C ARG A 379 -3.57 26.66 -17.41
N PRO A 380 -2.62 26.79 -18.35
CA PRO A 380 -2.51 26.05 -19.61
C PRO A 380 -1.66 24.77 -19.58
N PHE A 381 -1.24 24.28 -18.42
CA PHE A 381 -0.38 23.11 -18.35
C PHE A 381 -1.04 21.88 -19.01
N PRO A 382 -0.38 21.23 -19.97
CA PRO A 382 -0.89 20.02 -20.60
C PRO A 382 -0.98 18.86 -19.61
N ARG A 383 -1.66 17.78 -19.97
CA ARG A 383 -1.54 16.51 -19.24
C ARG A 383 -0.07 16.13 -19.18
N LEU A 384 0.43 15.81 -18.00
CA LEU A 384 1.82 15.42 -17.79
C LEU A 384 2.22 14.20 -18.65
N ILE A 385 1.27 13.30 -18.88
CA ILE A 385 1.45 12.13 -19.75
C ILE A 385 0.16 11.95 -20.56
N PRO A 386 0.19 12.04 -21.91
CA PRO A 386 -0.97 11.78 -22.76
C PRO A 386 -1.21 10.28 -22.88
N TRP A 387 -1.92 9.68 -21.94
CA TRP A 387 -2.26 8.27 -21.99
C TRP A 387 -3.37 8.01 -23.03
N PRO A 388 -3.24 6.98 -23.86
CA PRO A 388 -4.30 6.59 -24.75
C PRO A 388 -5.52 6.06 -23.99
N PRO A 389 -6.76 6.30 -24.45
CA PRO A 389 -7.96 5.75 -23.83
C PRO A 389 -7.92 4.21 -23.83
N VAL A 390 -8.54 3.58 -22.83
CA VAL A 390 -8.43 2.12 -22.58
C VAL A 390 -9.07 1.31 -23.71
N SER A 391 -8.29 0.52 -24.42
CA SER A 391 -8.70 -0.63 -25.21
C SER A 391 -7.70 -1.75 -24.97
N GLU A 392 -8.01 -3.02 -25.22
CA GLU A 392 -7.12 -4.15 -24.91
C GLU A 392 -5.71 -4.00 -25.50
N ARG A 393 -5.61 -3.55 -26.77
CA ARG A 393 -4.32 -3.23 -27.41
C ARG A 393 -3.57 -2.08 -26.72
N ARG A 394 -4.27 -1.23 -25.99
CA ARG A 394 -3.74 -0.04 -25.31
C ARG A 394 -3.36 -0.30 -23.85
N VAL A 395 -3.85 -1.39 -23.24
CA VAL A 395 -3.37 -1.84 -21.92
C VAL A 395 -1.91 -2.27 -22.02
N LEU A 396 -1.55 -3.05 -23.04
CA LEU A 396 -0.16 -3.45 -23.26
C LEU A 396 0.74 -2.23 -23.53
N ALA A 397 0.29 -1.27 -24.37
CA ALA A 397 1.03 -0.03 -24.61
C ALA A 397 1.21 0.81 -23.34
N ALA A 398 0.20 0.84 -22.45
CA ALA A 398 0.28 1.54 -21.18
C ALA A 398 1.25 0.86 -20.23
N LEU A 399 1.27 -0.47 -20.17
CA LEU A 399 2.24 -1.25 -19.37
C LEU A 399 3.67 -1.05 -19.88
N VAL A 400 3.87 -1.08 -21.21
CA VAL A 400 5.18 -0.82 -21.81
C VAL A 400 5.66 0.59 -21.48
N LEU A 401 4.77 1.59 -21.60
CA LEU A 401 5.12 2.97 -21.27
C LEU A 401 5.44 3.12 -19.77
N TRP A 402 4.67 2.49 -18.88
CA TRP A 402 4.97 2.46 -17.45
C TRP A 402 6.34 1.85 -17.18
N LEU A 403 6.67 0.71 -17.78
CA LEU A 403 7.97 0.06 -17.64
C LEU A 403 9.11 0.98 -18.13
N LEU A 404 8.92 1.66 -19.27
CA LEU A 404 9.92 2.60 -19.80
C LEU A 404 10.11 3.80 -18.87
N VAL A 405 9.04 4.36 -18.30
CA VAL A 405 9.12 5.48 -17.35
C VAL A 405 9.79 5.04 -16.06
N VAL A 406 9.47 3.85 -15.52
CA VAL A 406 10.14 3.29 -14.36
C VAL A 406 11.64 3.09 -14.65
N ALA A 407 11.98 2.45 -15.77
CA ALA A 407 13.37 2.22 -16.16
C ALA A 407 14.15 3.52 -16.34
N ALA A 408 13.55 4.53 -16.98
CA ALA A 408 14.16 5.85 -17.16
C ALA A 408 14.33 6.57 -15.81
N SER A 409 13.35 6.47 -14.91
CA SER A 409 13.41 7.08 -13.58
C SER A 409 14.49 6.45 -12.71
N VAL A 410 14.59 5.12 -12.72
CA VAL A 410 15.64 4.37 -12.02
C VAL A 410 17.01 4.68 -12.61
N GLY A 411 17.14 4.67 -13.95
CA GLY A 411 18.37 5.03 -14.64
C GLY A 411 18.82 6.46 -14.30
N GLY A 412 17.90 7.42 -14.33
CA GLY A 412 18.14 8.81 -13.90
C GLY A 412 18.54 8.90 -12.41
N GLY A 413 17.92 8.10 -11.56
CA GLY A 413 18.27 7.98 -10.15
C GLY A 413 19.71 7.51 -9.94
N TYR A 414 20.16 6.49 -10.65
CA TYR A 414 21.55 6.03 -10.60
C TYR A 414 22.55 7.06 -11.15
N GLN A 415 22.17 7.81 -12.19
CA GLN A 415 22.98 8.94 -12.68
C GLN A 415 23.13 10.01 -11.59
N LEU A 416 22.04 10.32 -10.90
CA LEU A 416 22.05 11.27 -9.78
C LEU A 416 22.90 10.75 -8.61
N ARG A 417 22.83 9.45 -8.31
CA ARG A 417 23.69 8.78 -7.33
C ARG A 417 25.17 8.95 -7.71
N ASP A 418 25.52 8.69 -8.95
CA ASP A 418 26.89 8.84 -9.43
C ASP A 418 27.37 10.29 -9.38
N TYR A 419 26.50 11.23 -9.68
CA TYR A 419 26.80 12.65 -9.53
C TYR A 419 27.02 13.02 -8.06
N ALA A 420 26.20 12.53 -7.14
CA ALA A 420 26.30 12.77 -5.71
C ALA A 420 27.60 12.17 -5.13
N LEU A 421 27.93 10.93 -5.51
CA LEU A 421 29.19 10.29 -5.09
C LEU A 421 30.44 11.09 -5.45
N ARG A 422 30.46 11.68 -6.66
CA ARG A 422 31.58 12.56 -7.10
C ARG A 422 31.66 13.87 -6.33
N ARG A 423 30.64 14.23 -5.55
CA ARG A 423 30.55 15.47 -4.77
C ARG A 423 30.77 15.26 -3.27
N LEU A 424 31.00 14.04 -2.84
CA LEU A 424 31.37 13.74 -1.46
C LEU A 424 32.82 14.09 -1.17
N SER A 425 33.10 14.32 0.09
CA SER A 425 34.46 14.30 0.61
C SER A 425 34.94 12.85 0.66
N ALA A 426 35.64 12.42 -0.36
CA ALA A 426 36.10 11.04 -0.50
C ALA A 426 37.41 10.95 -1.30
N PHE A 427 38.16 9.88 -1.05
CA PHE A 427 39.24 9.41 -1.93
C PHE A 427 39.23 7.88 -1.99
N TYR A 428 39.85 7.34 -3.00
CA TYR A 428 39.76 5.92 -3.32
C TYR A 428 41.13 5.34 -3.60
N THR A 429 41.36 4.09 -3.15
CA THR A 429 42.46 3.22 -3.53
C THR A 429 41.90 1.94 -4.13
N ASP A 430 42.74 1.01 -4.57
CA ASP A 430 42.32 -0.26 -5.16
C ASP A 430 41.51 -1.12 -4.19
N ASP A 431 41.82 -1.07 -2.90
CA ASP A 431 41.17 -1.91 -1.88
C ASP A 431 40.35 -1.11 -0.85
N MET A 432 40.37 0.21 -0.95
CA MET A 432 39.76 1.05 0.08
C MET A 432 39.02 2.25 -0.52
N ALA A 433 37.81 2.49 -0.04
CA ALA A 433 37.09 3.73 -0.22
C ALA A 433 37.03 4.47 1.11
N VAL A 434 37.57 5.69 1.15
CA VAL A 434 37.57 6.54 2.33
C VAL A 434 36.64 7.73 2.07
N LEU A 435 35.66 7.93 2.93
CA LEU A 435 34.69 9.00 2.76
C LEU A 435 34.28 9.64 4.09
N SER A 436 33.82 10.87 4.02
CA SER A 436 33.25 11.56 5.15
C SER A 436 31.83 12.02 4.86
N PRO A 437 30.88 11.80 5.79
CA PRO A 437 29.59 12.45 5.73
C PRO A 437 29.68 13.96 6.03
N ALA A 438 30.74 14.40 6.68
CA ALA A 438 31.03 15.81 6.85
C ALA A 438 31.76 16.37 5.61
N ARG A 439 31.56 17.66 5.33
CA ARG A 439 32.29 18.34 4.26
C ARG A 439 33.73 18.63 4.71
N LEU A 440 34.60 17.63 4.61
CA LEU A 440 36.01 17.75 4.98
C LEU A 440 36.90 17.91 3.74
N PRO A 441 37.96 18.69 3.81
CA PRO A 441 39.02 18.68 2.80
C PRO A 441 39.66 17.27 2.69
N THR A 442 40.03 16.83 1.50
CA THR A 442 40.61 15.52 1.27
C THR A 442 41.92 15.32 2.09
N GLU A 443 42.63 16.39 2.35
CA GLU A 443 43.85 16.39 3.20
C GLU A 443 43.56 15.89 4.62
N HIS A 444 42.41 16.28 5.19
CA HIS A 444 42.00 15.83 6.53
C HIS A 444 41.65 14.35 6.54
N LEU A 445 41.07 13.83 5.47
CA LEU A 445 40.79 12.40 5.34
C LEU A 445 42.10 11.62 5.28
N HIS A 446 43.08 12.07 4.48
CA HIS A 446 44.39 11.46 4.40
C HIS A 446 45.15 11.52 5.72
N ALA A 447 45.10 12.65 6.43
CA ALA A 447 45.75 12.80 7.72
C ALA A 447 45.15 11.88 8.77
N ALA A 448 43.80 11.86 8.87
CA ALA A 448 43.11 10.98 9.79
C ALA A 448 43.38 9.49 9.53
N LEU A 449 43.34 9.08 8.26
CA LEU A 449 43.63 7.69 7.86
C LEU A 449 45.09 7.31 8.20
N ARG A 450 46.07 8.15 7.89
CA ARG A 450 47.47 7.88 8.19
C ARG A 450 47.71 7.68 9.69
N VAL A 451 47.12 8.56 10.52
CA VAL A 451 47.23 8.43 11.97
C VAL A 451 46.52 7.15 12.45
N ALA A 452 45.29 6.90 11.97
CA ALA A 452 44.55 5.70 12.37
C ALA A 452 45.28 4.39 12.04
N THR A 453 45.96 4.32 10.89
CA THR A 453 46.71 3.13 10.45
C THR A 453 48.14 3.03 10.97
N SER A 454 48.64 4.02 11.72
CA SER A 454 49.98 3.97 12.32
C SER A 454 50.07 2.94 13.47
N GLY A 455 48.95 2.66 14.16
CA GLY A 455 48.91 1.70 15.27
C GLY A 455 48.98 0.24 14.81
N GLY A 456 49.81 -0.56 15.50
CA GLY A 456 49.92 -2.01 15.22
C GLY A 456 48.61 -2.75 15.40
N GLU A 457 47.94 -2.51 16.54
CA GLU A 457 46.65 -3.12 16.86
C GLU A 457 45.57 -2.88 15.78
N VAL A 458 45.51 -1.67 15.22
CA VAL A 458 44.55 -1.34 14.15
C VAL A 458 44.89 -2.12 12.88
N ARG A 459 46.17 -2.21 12.51
CA ARG A 459 46.59 -2.99 11.36
C ARG A 459 46.30 -4.48 11.51
N ASP A 460 46.51 -5.03 12.70
CA ASP A 460 46.25 -6.44 13.00
C ASP A 460 44.74 -6.73 12.88
N ARG A 461 43.88 -5.85 13.43
CA ARG A 461 42.41 -5.99 13.31
C ARG A 461 41.93 -5.88 11.86
N ILE A 462 42.50 -4.97 11.08
CA ILE A 462 42.19 -4.85 9.65
C ILE A 462 42.70 -6.10 8.89
N GLY A 463 43.91 -6.59 9.19
CA GLY A 463 44.48 -7.79 8.60
C GLY A 463 43.66 -9.06 8.91
N ALA A 464 43.10 -9.16 10.11
CA ALA A 464 42.22 -10.26 10.51
C ALA A 464 40.91 -10.30 9.71
N ALA A 465 40.49 -9.20 9.05
CA ALA A 465 39.33 -9.18 8.18
C ALA A 465 39.52 -9.94 6.85
N GLY A 466 40.75 -10.40 6.56
CA GLY A 466 41.11 -11.23 5.41
C GLY A 466 41.96 -10.49 4.38
N SER A 467 42.91 -11.23 3.77
CA SER A 467 43.74 -10.72 2.70
C SER A 467 42.88 -10.43 1.45
N GLY A 468 42.95 -9.20 0.94
CA GLY A 468 42.13 -8.74 -0.21
C GLY A 468 40.71 -8.28 0.15
N ALA A 469 40.39 -8.15 1.43
CA ALA A 469 39.11 -7.59 1.86
C ALA A 469 38.97 -6.13 1.40
N LYS A 470 37.86 -5.79 0.72
CA LYS A 470 37.56 -4.40 0.35
C LYS A 470 37.04 -3.65 1.56
N LEU A 471 37.58 -2.47 1.81
CA LEU A 471 37.29 -1.67 2.97
C LEU A 471 36.53 -0.39 2.59
N LEU A 472 35.54 -0.07 3.41
CA LEU A 472 34.89 1.23 3.41
C LEU A 472 35.17 1.90 4.76
N VAL A 473 35.82 3.05 4.69
CA VAL A 473 36.28 3.77 5.86
C VAL A 473 35.55 5.09 5.98
N TYR A 474 34.95 5.32 7.13
CA TYR A 474 34.26 6.58 7.44
C TYR A 474 35.14 7.43 8.34
N VAL A 475 35.38 8.66 7.93
CA VAL A 475 36.06 9.69 8.74
C VAL A 475 35.03 10.70 9.21
N LEU A 476 34.81 10.79 10.50
CA LEU A 476 33.84 11.70 11.11
C LEU A 476 34.51 12.61 12.13
N PRO A 477 34.08 13.90 12.23
CA PRO A 477 34.43 14.72 13.38
C PRO A 477 34.04 14.01 14.69
N GLU A 478 34.87 14.12 15.74
CA GLU A 478 34.66 13.37 16.99
C GLU A 478 33.31 13.69 17.66
N ALA A 479 32.82 14.92 17.49
CA ALA A 479 31.53 15.36 18.04
C ALA A 479 30.30 14.81 17.29
N TRP A 480 30.48 14.31 16.06
CA TRP A 480 29.37 13.83 15.24
C TRP A 480 28.87 12.48 15.71
N ARG A 481 27.56 12.31 15.76
CA ARG A 481 26.87 11.06 16.03
C ARG A 481 25.86 10.81 14.93
N ILE A 482 26.05 9.72 14.24
CA ILE A 482 25.15 9.27 13.18
C ILE A 482 24.58 7.94 13.64
N ALA A 483 23.26 7.90 13.86
CA ALA A 483 22.58 6.72 14.40
C ALA A 483 22.78 5.46 13.55
N ASP A 484 23.06 5.64 12.26
CA ASP A 484 23.27 4.54 11.31
C ASP A 484 24.71 3.99 11.28
N LEU A 485 25.61 4.59 12.05
CA LEU A 485 26.98 4.09 12.18
C LEU A 485 27.21 3.53 13.58
N PRO A 486 27.83 2.34 13.69
CA PRO A 486 28.11 1.69 14.97
C PRO A 486 29.30 2.36 15.68
N LEU A 487 29.12 3.58 16.15
CA LEU A 487 30.17 4.37 16.76
C LEU A 487 30.20 4.31 18.27
N ASP A 488 29.06 4.09 18.92
CA ASP A 488 28.94 4.12 20.38
C ASP A 488 28.31 2.80 20.89
N PRO A 489 28.78 2.24 22.02
CA PRO A 489 28.20 1.03 22.58
C PRO A 489 26.76 1.26 23.05
N PRO A 490 25.88 0.27 22.97
CA PRO A 490 24.45 0.42 23.29
C PRO A 490 24.15 0.73 24.76
N SER A 491 25.12 0.59 25.64
CA SER A 491 24.97 0.72 27.09
C SER A 491 25.30 2.10 27.68
N SER A 492 25.71 3.08 26.87
CA SER A 492 25.99 4.41 27.41
C SER A 492 24.70 5.10 27.83
N ALA A 493 24.58 5.45 29.12
CA ALA A 493 23.41 6.15 29.67
C ALA A 493 23.06 7.48 28.98
N ALA A 494 23.94 8.00 28.15
CA ALA A 494 23.70 9.13 27.24
C ALA A 494 22.63 8.85 26.17
N HIS A 495 22.27 7.57 25.92
CA HIS A 495 21.22 7.18 24.97
C HIS A 495 19.79 7.31 25.53
N ALA A 496 19.63 7.45 26.83
CA ALA A 496 18.31 7.46 27.47
C ALA A 496 17.63 8.84 27.48
N SER A 497 18.36 9.92 27.26
CA SER A 497 17.83 11.28 27.52
C SER A 497 17.88 12.27 26.35
N THR A 498 18.58 11.98 25.27
CA THR A 498 18.63 12.91 24.12
C THR A 498 18.41 12.18 22.79
N HIS A 499 17.33 12.55 22.13
CA HIS A 499 16.98 12.28 20.74
C HIS A 499 17.75 11.13 20.07
N ARG A 500 17.09 10.02 19.85
CA ARG A 500 17.53 8.85 19.05
C ARG A 500 17.74 9.26 17.57
N GLY A 501 18.34 10.40 17.31
CA GLY A 501 18.57 10.98 15.99
C GLY A 501 20.06 11.26 15.73
N HIS A 502 20.32 11.82 14.58
CA HIS A 502 21.65 12.27 14.21
C HIS A 502 21.97 13.56 14.97
N TYR A 503 23.18 13.65 15.54
CA TYR A 503 23.72 14.87 16.10
C TYR A 503 24.90 15.32 15.25
N VAL A 504 24.75 16.42 14.55
CA VAL A 504 25.67 16.90 13.50
C VAL A 504 25.92 18.40 13.72
N PRO A 505 26.73 18.77 14.73
CA PRO A 505 27.04 20.16 14.98
C PRO A 505 27.85 20.75 13.80
N PHE A 506 27.51 21.98 13.44
CA PHE A 506 28.24 22.74 12.42
C PHE A 506 29.63 23.18 12.90
N ASP A 507 29.78 23.40 14.20
CA ASP A 507 31.05 23.72 14.84
C ASP A 507 31.62 22.44 15.47
N PHE A 508 32.76 22.00 14.96
CA PHE A 508 33.48 20.83 15.44
C PHE A 508 34.98 21.08 15.41
N ASP A 509 35.71 20.37 16.26
CA ASP A 509 37.17 20.44 16.33
C ASP A 509 37.77 19.85 15.02
N PRO A 510 38.48 20.67 14.22
CA PRO A 510 39.00 20.28 12.91
C PRO A 510 40.21 19.33 12.97
N VAL A 511 40.66 18.94 14.16
CA VAL A 511 41.82 18.05 14.35
C VAL A 511 41.47 16.72 15.00
N ARG A 512 40.26 16.56 15.54
CA ARG A 512 39.80 15.34 16.20
C ARG A 512 38.79 14.59 15.37
N TYR A 513 39.11 13.34 15.06
CA TYR A 513 38.27 12.50 14.22
C TYR A 513 38.06 11.12 14.81
N ARG A 514 36.93 10.50 14.46
CA ARG A 514 36.68 9.07 14.58
C ARG A 514 36.78 8.43 13.19
N VAL A 515 37.58 7.39 13.08
CA VAL A 515 37.78 6.63 11.85
C VAL A 515 37.20 5.24 12.05
N LEU A 516 36.09 4.94 11.38
CA LEU A 516 35.44 3.65 11.41
C LEU A 516 35.88 2.83 10.18
N PHE A 517 36.52 1.71 10.41
CA PHE A 517 36.84 0.73 9.36
C PHE A 517 35.74 -0.31 9.27
N THR A 518 35.24 -0.55 8.05
CA THR A 518 34.24 -1.59 7.79
C THR A 518 34.69 -2.47 6.64
N ARG A 519 34.48 -3.78 6.75
CA ARG A 519 34.62 -4.71 5.64
C ARG A 519 33.39 -4.66 4.76
N VAL A 520 33.59 -4.51 3.45
CA VAL A 520 32.51 -4.45 2.48
C VAL A 520 32.10 -5.85 2.05
N ARG A 521 30.81 -6.13 2.06
CA ARG A 521 30.23 -7.25 1.31
C ARG A 521 29.78 -6.72 -0.05
N SER A 522 30.33 -7.27 -1.11
CA SER A 522 30.05 -6.85 -2.49
C SER A 522 29.62 -8.01 -3.35
N HIS A 523 28.72 -7.75 -4.31
CA HIS A 523 28.41 -8.70 -5.38
C HIS A 523 29.54 -8.80 -6.40
N ASP A 524 30.50 -7.88 -6.35
CA ASP A 524 31.66 -7.82 -7.21
C ASP A 524 32.93 -7.80 -6.34
N PRO A 525 33.57 -8.95 -6.13
CA PRO A 525 34.80 -9.05 -5.31
C PRO A 525 35.97 -8.21 -5.85
N ASP A 526 36.00 -7.99 -7.17
CA ASP A 526 37.04 -7.24 -7.85
C ASP A 526 36.76 -5.73 -7.91
N ALA A 527 35.66 -5.26 -7.24
CA ALA A 527 35.35 -3.85 -7.17
C ALA A 527 36.54 -3.05 -6.61
N ASN A 528 36.94 -1.99 -7.29
CA ASN A 528 38.01 -1.09 -6.90
C ASN A 528 37.56 0.37 -6.92
N GLY A 529 38.30 1.23 -6.22
CA GLY A 529 38.02 2.66 -6.19
C GLY A 529 36.59 2.98 -5.78
N ALA A 530 35.91 3.84 -6.53
CA ALA A 530 34.54 4.22 -6.30
C ALA A 530 33.53 3.07 -6.48
N ALA A 531 33.92 1.98 -7.18
CA ALA A 531 33.07 0.81 -7.35
C ALA A 531 32.86 0.07 -6.02
N ILE A 532 33.79 0.17 -5.07
CA ILE A 532 33.66 -0.39 -3.72
C ILE A 532 32.38 0.16 -3.04
N VAL A 533 32.12 1.47 -3.14
CA VAL A 533 30.91 2.09 -2.58
C VAL A 533 29.66 1.71 -3.36
N LYS A 534 29.75 1.68 -4.70
CA LYS A 534 28.61 1.44 -5.59
C LYS A 534 28.07 0.03 -5.53
N LYS A 535 28.96 -0.96 -5.32
CA LYS A 535 28.66 -2.40 -5.34
C LYS A 535 28.48 -3.00 -3.96
N ALA A 536 28.71 -2.22 -2.90
CA ALA A 536 28.54 -2.66 -1.53
C ALA A 536 27.06 -2.89 -1.20
N TYR A 537 26.73 -4.09 -0.75
CA TYR A 537 25.40 -4.41 -0.22
C TYR A 537 25.40 -4.63 1.29
N GLY A 538 26.55 -4.85 1.92
CA GLY A 538 26.68 -5.01 3.35
C GLY A 538 28.02 -4.47 3.86
N ARG A 539 28.09 -4.18 5.14
CA ARG A 539 29.25 -3.63 5.81
C ARG A 539 29.40 -4.26 7.17
N GLU A 540 30.55 -4.82 7.46
CA GLU A 540 30.88 -5.37 8.76
C GLU A 540 31.85 -4.43 9.46
N PRO A 541 31.47 -3.84 10.59
CA PRO A 541 32.36 -2.96 11.33
C PRO A 541 33.54 -3.77 11.91
N ILE A 542 34.75 -3.23 11.80
CA ILE A 542 35.98 -3.88 12.26
C ILE A 542 36.50 -3.17 13.51
N VAL A 543 36.74 -1.86 13.40
CA VAL A 543 37.36 -1.06 14.46
C VAL A 543 36.99 0.41 14.31
N VAL A 544 36.81 1.10 15.44
CA VAL A 544 36.71 2.56 15.52
C VAL A 544 37.99 3.08 16.14
N VAL A 545 38.62 4.03 15.49
CA VAL A 545 39.87 4.66 15.95
C VAL A 545 39.62 6.14 16.18
N ARG A 546 39.91 6.63 17.37
CA ARG A 546 39.93 8.08 17.64
C ARG A 546 41.32 8.60 17.40
N VAL A 547 41.40 9.67 16.64
CA VAL A 547 42.69 10.25 16.24
C VAL A 547 42.71 11.75 16.46
N ASN A 548 43.89 12.26 16.78
CA ASN A 548 44.20 13.67 16.76
C ASN A 548 45.23 13.90 15.66
N THR A 549 44.87 14.59 14.59
CA THR A 549 45.72 14.82 13.41
C THR A 549 46.79 15.87 13.64
N GLN A 550 46.62 16.78 14.62
CA GLN A 550 47.60 17.77 14.96
C GLN A 550 48.81 17.17 15.72
N THR A 551 48.49 16.29 16.69
CA THR A 551 49.52 15.60 17.48
C THR A 551 50.01 14.30 16.82
N SER A 552 49.35 13.87 15.75
CA SER A 552 49.56 12.58 15.08
C SER A 552 49.43 11.38 16.03
N LEU A 553 48.54 11.45 17.02
CA LEU A 553 48.33 10.42 18.02
C LEU A 553 46.97 9.72 17.86
N ILE A 554 46.99 8.41 18.10
CA ILE A 554 45.75 7.63 18.36
C ILE A 554 45.36 7.88 19.80
N THR A 555 44.15 8.41 20.02
CA THR A 555 43.62 8.72 21.36
C THR A 555 42.70 7.63 21.90
N GLY A 556 42.30 6.68 21.07
CA GLY A 556 41.50 5.52 21.47
C GLY A 556 41.30 4.53 20.32
N VAL A 557 41.20 3.25 20.68
CA VAL A 557 40.83 2.15 19.78
C VAL A 557 39.67 1.41 20.39
N GLU A 558 38.57 1.32 19.69
CA GLU A 558 37.31 0.75 20.20
C GLU A 558 36.81 -0.35 19.28
N THR A 559 36.20 -1.37 19.89
CA THR A 559 35.49 -2.38 19.13
C THR A 559 34.06 -1.88 18.90
N PRO A 560 33.66 -1.66 17.63
CA PRO A 560 32.29 -1.26 17.33
C PRO A 560 31.30 -2.35 17.78
N PRO A 561 30.08 -1.99 18.17
CA PRO A 561 29.06 -2.99 18.47
C PRO A 561 28.81 -3.88 17.24
N PRO A 562 28.57 -5.19 17.44
CA PRO A 562 28.51 -6.17 16.37
C PRO A 562 27.34 -5.93 15.41
N HIS A 563 26.32 -5.25 15.80
CA HIS A 563 25.27 -4.78 14.93
C HIS A 563 24.44 -3.64 15.48
N VAL A 564 23.98 -2.90 14.58
CA VAL A 564 23.18 -1.74 14.77
C VAL A 564 21.72 -2.07 14.91
N LEU A 565 21.03 -1.20 15.58
CA LEU A 565 19.60 -1.11 15.81
C LEU A 565 18.67 -1.41 14.59
N TRP A 566 19.22 -1.58 13.38
CA TRP A 566 18.48 -1.55 12.13
C TRP A 566 18.52 -2.86 11.31
N GLY A 567 19.00 -3.98 11.88
CA GLY A 567 19.11 -5.26 11.18
C GLY A 567 20.31 -5.31 10.20
N ASP A 568 20.36 -6.39 9.38
CA ASP A 568 21.48 -6.64 8.46
C ASP A 568 21.53 -5.70 7.26
N ILE A 569 20.48 -4.92 7.02
CA ILE A 569 20.49 -3.91 5.98
C ILE A 569 21.15 -2.68 6.56
N SER A 570 22.41 -2.48 6.18
CA SER A 570 23.03 -1.18 6.42
C SER A 570 22.18 -0.11 5.74
N THR A 571 21.73 0.90 6.49
CA THR A 571 21.36 2.17 5.92
C THR A 571 22.66 2.82 5.47
N PRO A 572 23.01 2.78 4.19
CA PRO A 572 24.25 3.36 3.76
C PRO A 572 24.09 4.88 3.80
N LEU A 573 25.16 5.56 4.14
CA LEU A 573 25.30 6.96 3.78
C LEU A 573 25.11 7.16 2.26
N PHE A 574 25.11 6.02 1.53
CA PHE A 574 24.73 5.82 0.13
C PHE A 574 24.16 4.43 -0.08
#